data_12338d79d74d494fbc6eae1abaa78f0c
#
_entry.id   12338d79d74d494fbc6eae1abaa78f0c
#
_cell.length_a   1.000
_cell.length_b   1.000
_cell.length_c   1.000
_cell.angle_alpha   90.00
_cell.angle_beta   90.00
_cell.angle_gamma   90.00
#
_symmetry.space_group_name_H-M   'P 1'
#
loop_
_entity.id
_entity.type
_entity.pdbx_description
1 polymer ?
#
loop_
_entity_poly.entity_id
_entity_poly.type
_entity_poly.pdbx_seq_one_letter_code
_entity_poly.pdbx_strand_id
1 'polypeptide(L)'
;QVEEVQNIVTIWGTQNFGKQEMSGLELEFDWIAYEGGRLSGWATFMDTEVVDDYITQWYYGQDAQFGRADYAQSIANVPENAVNLKGNEAPYSPDVAVTLNYEHTFNLGAYGQLVPSVKVHWQSEDYLSIWNADKHVNDAGGYGTGFSGNGDYVDLPGYFADPVEQFGDNRDSWHMIDFVLTYRPAGNASWYAQAFVYNVEDEEIAWFRAVEAGQPRGSYSAPRQYGIRVGYYW
;
A
#
# COMPACT_ATOMS: atom_id res chain seq x y z
N GLN A 1 -1.46 -34.96 38.39
CA GLN A 1 -0.88 -33.63 38.10
C GLN A 1 -1.81 -32.98 37.05
N VAL A 2 -2.49 -31.93 37.48
CA VAL A 2 -3.29 -31.13 36.56
C VAL A 2 -2.31 -30.16 35.91
N GLU A 3 -2.02 -30.28 34.65
CA GLU A 3 -1.33 -29.24 33.89
C GLU A 3 -2.20 -28.00 33.89
N GLU A 4 -1.74 -26.95 34.48
CA GLU A 4 -2.36 -25.63 34.37
C GLU A 4 -2.26 -25.20 32.91
N VAL A 5 -3.38 -25.20 32.21
CA VAL A 5 -3.49 -24.58 30.89
C VAL A 5 -3.42 -23.08 31.11
N GLN A 6 -2.29 -22.47 30.86
CA GLN A 6 -2.18 -21.01 30.80
C GLN A 6 -3.01 -20.52 29.61
N ASN A 7 -4.09 -19.83 29.91
CA ASN A 7 -4.87 -19.14 28.90
C ASN A 7 -4.04 -17.97 28.37
N ILE A 8 -3.52 -18.09 27.15
CA ILE A 8 -2.89 -16.98 26.45
C ILE A 8 -4.02 -16.09 25.93
N VAL A 9 -4.09 -14.89 26.48
CA VAL A 9 -5.03 -13.86 25.99
C VAL A 9 -4.24 -12.93 25.09
N THR A 10 -4.58 -12.89 23.81
CA THR A 10 -4.05 -11.87 22.90
C THR A 10 -4.69 -10.53 23.25
N ILE A 11 -3.87 -9.58 23.67
CA ILE A 11 -4.32 -8.24 24.00
C ILE A 11 -3.87 -7.32 22.87
N TRP A 12 -4.83 -6.72 22.21
CA TRP A 12 -4.57 -5.64 21.25
C TRP A 12 -4.39 -4.33 22.02
N GLY A 13 -3.28 -3.66 21.77
CA GLY A 13 -2.97 -2.40 22.43
C GLY A 13 -2.24 -1.44 21.49
N THR A 14 -2.41 -0.16 21.71
CA THR A 14 -1.61 0.88 21.07
C THR A 14 -0.45 1.21 21.98
N GLN A 15 0.75 1.20 21.46
CA GLN A 15 1.96 1.61 22.18
C GLN A 15 2.74 2.64 21.38
N ASN A 16 3.50 3.47 22.09
CA ASN A 16 4.44 4.37 21.43
C ASN A 16 5.59 3.52 20.87
N PHE A 17 5.98 3.87 19.69
CA PHE A 17 7.00 3.22 18.93
C PHE A 17 8.10 4.27 18.68
N GLY A 18 9.34 3.98 18.98
CA GLY A 18 10.54 4.77 18.78
C GLY A 18 10.46 6.18 18.18
N LYS A 19 11.53 6.66 17.66
CA LYS A 19 11.62 7.90 16.91
C LYS A 19 11.68 7.58 15.42
N GLN A 20 10.83 8.22 14.64
CA GLN A 20 10.86 8.18 13.19
C GLN A 20 11.24 9.58 12.67
N GLU A 21 12.10 9.64 11.69
CA GLU A 21 12.40 10.85 10.93
C GLU A 21 11.79 10.75 9.54
N MET A 22 11.32 11.88 9.04
CA MET A 22 10.75 12.02 7.70
C MET A 22 11.24 13.34 7.12
N SER A 23 11.77 13.30 5.92
CA SER A 23 12.18 14.48 5.17
C SER A 23 11.77 14.36 3.72
N GLY A 24 11.54 15.47 3.05
CA GLY A 24 11.12 15.41 1.65
C GLY A 24 10.87 16.75 1.00
N LEU A 25 10.48 16.68 -0.27
CA LEU A 25 10.10 17.79 -1.11
C LEU A 25 8.76 17.51 -1.78
N GLU A 26 7.87 18.47 -1.72
CA GLU A 26 6.61 18.49 -2.48
C GLU A 26 6.67 19.55 -3.57
N LEU A 27 6.23 19.18 -4.77
CA LEU A 27 6.09 20.07 -5.92
C LEU A 27 4.66 19.99 -6.43
N GLU A 28 4.04 21.13 -6.61
CA GLU A 28 2.72 21.24 -7.24
C GLU A 28 2.78 22.23 -8.41
N PHE A 29 2.03 21.97 -9.45
CA PHE A 29 1.90 22.90 -10.56
C PHE A 29 0.52 22.83 -11.20
N ASP A 30 0.12 23.95 -11.81
CA ASP A 30 -1.08 24.10 -12.63
C ASP A 30 -0.72 25.06 -13.78
N TRP A 31 -0.72 24.55 -14.98
CA TRP A 31 -0.23 25.27 -16.15
C TRP A 31 -1.22 25.19 -17.32
N ILE A 32 -1.62 26.36 -17.81
CA ILE A 32 -2.34 26.50 -19.07
C ILE A 32 -1.29 26.59 -20.18
N ALA A 33 -0.98 25.44 -20.78
CA ALA A 33 0.09 25.32 -21.77
C ALA A 33 -0.23 26.05 -23.08
N TYR A 34 -1.50 26.06 -23.46
CA TYR A 34 -2.03 26.71 -24.65
C TYR A 34 -3.55 26.82 -24.57
N GLU A 35 -4.19 27.45 -25.53
CA GLU A 35 -5.65 27.62 -25.54
C GLU A 35 -6.37 26.28 -25.48
N GLY A 36 -7.17 26.11 -24.45
CA GLY A 36 -7.92 24.87 -24.17
C GLY A 36 -7.14 23.78 -23.45
N GLY A 37 -5.79 23.83 -23.42
CA GLY A 37 -4.95 22.80 -22.80
C GLY A 37 -4.50 23.18 -21.39
N ARG A 38 -4.81 22.36 -20.40
CA ARG A 38 -4.39 22.52 -19.01
C ARG A 38 -3.68 21.26 -18.53
N LEU A 39 -2.48 21.42 -18.00
CA LEU A 39 -1.69 20.40 -17.36
C LEU A 39 -1.52 20.76 -15.88
N SER A 40 -1.90 19.87 -14.99
CA SER A 40 -1.70 20.03 -13.54
C SER A 40 -1.13 18.76 -12.94
N GLY A 41 -0.53 18.88 -11.78
CA GLY A 41 0.00 17.70 -11.10
C GLY A 41 0.76 18.05 -9.85
N TRP A 42 1.22 17.02 -9.21
CA TRP A 42 2.09 17.09 -8.04
C TRP A 42 3.11 15.94 -8.07
N ALA A 43 4.21 16.15 -7.40
CA ALA A 43 5.23 15.15 -7.15
C ALA A 43 5.75 15.29 -5.72
N THR A 44 5.93 14.16 -5.04
CA THR A 44 6.57 14.08 -3.74
C THR A 44 7.84 13.26 -3.85
N PHE A 45 8.86 13.71 -3.14
CA PHE A 45 10.11 12.98 -2.93
C PHE A 45 10.28 12.90 -1.43
N MET A 46 10.33 11.70 -0.88
CA MET A 46 10.26 11.48 0.54
C MET A 46 11.30 10.44 0.96
N ASP A 47 11.90 10.66 2.11
CA ASP A 47 12.79 9.72 2.80
C ASP A 47 12.29 9.55 4.22
N THR A 48 12.13 8.32 4.66
CA THR A 48 11.59 8.00 5.97
C THR A 48 12.41 6.90 6.63
N GLU A 49 12.74 7.05 7.90
CA GLU A 49 13.52 6.06 8.63
C GLU A 49 13.13 6.02 10.11
N VAL A 50 13.08 4.82 10.67
CA VAL A 50 13.08 4.60 12.12
C VAL A 50 14.50 4.78 12.61
N VAL A 51 14.78 5.85 13.37
CA VAL A 51 16.16 6.21 13.76
C VAL A 51 16.59 5.68 15.12
N ASP A 52 15.65 5.38 16.02
CA ASP A 52 15.94 4.81 17.32
C ASP A 52 15.90 3.28 17.26
N ASP A 53 16.70 2.64 18.12
CA ASP A 53 16.57 1.22 18.36
C ASP A 53 15.20 0.93 19.00
N TYR A 54 14.34 0.25 18.26
CA TYR A 54 13.05 -0.23 18.73
C TYR A 54 12.97 -1.73 18.53
N ILE A 55 13.19 -2.45 19.60
CA ILE A 55 13.17 -3.91 19.58
C ILE A 55 11.77 -4.39 19.96
N THR A 56 11.15 -5.11 19.07
CA THR A 56 9.81 -5.69 19.26
C THR A 56 9.78 -7.13 18.79
N GLN A 57 8.72 -7.85 19.13
CA GLN A 57 8.55 -9.21 18.66
C GLN A 57 7.97 -9.21 17.24
N TRP A 58 8.54 -10.03 16.39
CA TRP A 58 8.07 -10.25 15.05
C TRP A 58 6.67 -10.88 15.06
N TYR A 59 5.69 -10.11 14.63
CA TYR A 59 4.28 -10.52 14.74
C TYR A 59 3.87 -11.58 13.72
N TYR A 60 4.33 -11.46 12.49
CA TYR A 60 3.96 -12.39 11.42
C TYR A 60 4.44 -13.82 11.66
N GLY A 61 5.58 -13.97 12.34
CA GLY A 61 6.10 -15.27 12.67
C GLY A 61 5.31 -16.04 13.71
N GLN A 62 4.60 -15.34 14.53
CA GLN A 62 3.76 -15.95 15.55
C GLN A 62 2.55 -16.65 14.96
N ASP A 63 1.94 -16.05 13.93
CA ASP A 63 0.75 -16.59 13.29
C ASP A 63 1.03 -17.89 12.52
N ALA A 64 2.20 -18.02 11.93
CA ALA A 64 2.58 -19.23 11.23
C ALA A 64 2.84 -20.43 12.14
N GLN A 65 3.09 -20.21 13.42
CA GLN A 65 3.26 -21.25 14.42
C GLN A 65 1.97 -21.59 15.19
N PHE A 66 0.87 -20.93 14.83
CA PHE A 66 -0.41 -21.17 15.47
C PHE A 66 -0.83 -22.63 15.33
N GLY A 67 -0.98 -23.33 16.43
CA GLY A 67 -1.31 -24.77 16.46
C GLY A 67 -0.16 -25.71 16.82
N ARG A 68 1.06 -25.21 17.03
CA ARG A 68 2.14 -26.02 17.62
C ARG A 68 2.01 -26.08 19.12
N ALA A 69 2.25 -27.25 19.68
CA ALA A 69 2.15 -27.47 21.13
C ALA A 69 3.16 -26.68 21.97
N ASP A 70 4.27 -26.25 21.35
CA ASP A 70 5.34 -25.47 21.94
C ASP A 70 5.25 -23.96 21.66
N TYR A 71 4.21 -23.55 20.94
CA TYR A 71 3.98 -22.17 20.53
C TYR A 71 4.02 -21.17 21.71
N ALA A 72 3.33 -21.50 22.78
CA ALA A 72 3.29 -20.65 23.98
C ALA A 72 4.64 -20.47 24.67
N GLN A 73 5.52 -21.45 24.57
CA GLN A 73 6.88 -21.35 25.14
C GLN A 73 7.84 -20.62 24.21
N SER A 74 7.66 -20.76 22.90
CA SER A 74 8.57 -20.13 21.94
C SER A 74 8.43 -18.60 21.89
N ILE A 75 7.25 -18.07 22.20
CA ILE A 75 7.00 -16.62 22.16
C ILE A 75 7.42 -15.92 23.46
N ALA A 76 7.22 -16.56 24.60
CA ALA A 76 7.25 -15.86 25.87
C ALA A 76 8.64 -15.43 26.34
N ASN A 77 9.73 -16.03 25.83
CA ASN A 77 11.08 -15.83 26.40
C ASN A 77 12.23 -15.89 25.40
N VAL A 78 12.00 -15.75 24.09
CA VAL A 78 13.06 -15.97 23.12
C VAL A 78 13.50 -14.64 22.51
N PRO A 79 14.70 -14.13 22.89
CA PRO A 79 15.33 -12.97 22.25
C PRO A 79 15.45 -13.12 20.73
N GLU A 80 15.41 -14.35 20.27
CA GLU A 80 15.52 -14.77 18.88
C GLU A 80 14.32 -14.32 18.01
N ASN A 81 13.18 -14.03 18.62
CA ASN A 81 12.00 -13.47 17.94
C ASN A 81 11.96 -11.93 17.98
N ALA A 82 13.00 -11.31 18.51
CA ALA A 82 13.06 -9.86 18.59
C ALA A 82 13.62 -9.28 17.29
N VAL A 83 12.92 -8.34 16.73
CA VAL A 83 13.31 -7.58 15.54
C VAL A 83 13.54 -6.13 15.94
N ASN A 84 14.68 -5.58 15.54
CA ASN A 84 14.92 -4.15 15.67
C ASN A 84 14.42 -3.43 14.43
N LEU A 85 13.47 -2.52 14.58
CA LEU A 85 12.88 -1.79 13.47
C LEU A 85 13.71 -0.58 13.01
N LYS A 86 14.88 -0.32 13.64
CA LYS A 86 15.76 0.74 13.19
C LYS A 86 16.22 0.53 11.76
N GLY A 87 16.16 1.60 10.96
CA GLY A 87 16.42 1.56 9.52
C GLY A 87 15.22 1.15 8.68
N ASN A 88 14.09 0.83 9.28
CA ASN A 88 12.86 0.57 8.55
C ASN A 88 12.21 1.86 8.06
N GLU A 89 11.60 1.78 6.91
CA GLU A 89 10.81 2.86 6.33
C GLU A 89 9.40 2.91 6.93
N ALA A 90 8.78 4.07 6.85
CA ALA A 90 7.39 4.24 7.25
C ALA A 90 6.45 3.49 6.30
N PRO A 91 5.38 2.88 6.80
CA PRO A 91 4.35 2.31 5.93
C PRO A 91 3.71 3.36 5.03
N TYR A 92 3.36 2.95 3.81
CA TYR A 92 2.66 3.80 2.82
C TYR A 92 3.41 5.09 2.47
N SER A 93 4.72 5.04 2.49
CA SER A 93 5.59 6.19 2.28
C SER A 93 6.56 5.93 1.12
N PRO A 94 6.10 5.94 -0.13
CA PRO A 94 6.97 5.72 -1.28
C PRO A 94 8.01 6.86 -1.39
N ASP A 95 9.22 6.55 -1.80
CA ASP A 95 10.27 7.54 -2.03
C ASP A 95 9.88 8.59 -3.06
N VAL A 96 9.12 8.18 -4.05
CA VAL A 96 8.63 9.06 -5.12
C VAL A 96 7.18 8.72 -5.45
N ALA A 97 6.33 9.75 -5.47
CA ALA A 97 4.99 9.65 -6.02
C ALA A 97 4.71 10.84 -6.94
N VAL A 98 4.06 10.58 -8.07
CA VAL A 98 3.74 11.58 -9.10
C VAL A 98 2.31 11.40 -9.56
N THR A 99 1.57 12.51 -9.62
CA THR A 99 0.27 12.57 -10.29
C THR A 99 0.29 13.65 -11.34
N LEU A 100 -0.11 13.29 -12.56
CA LEU A 100 -0.30 14.22 -13.66
C LEU A 100 -1.75 14.16 -14.12
N ASN A 101 -2.32 15.31 -14.40
CA ASN A 101 -3.64 15.44 -14.99
C ASN A 101 -3.57 16.40 -16.17
N TYR A 102 -3.98 15.91 -17.34
CA TYR A 102 -4.12 16.73 -18.54
C TYR A 102 -5.57 16.77 -18.98
N GLU A 103 -6.07 17.96 -19.25
CA GLU A 103 -7.37 18.16 -19.87
C GLU A 103 -7.26 19.09 -21.08
N HIS A 104 -8.12 18.87 -22.07
CA HIS A 104 -8.22 19.75 -23.23
C HIS A 104 -9.66 20.11 -23.54
N THR A 105 -9.95 21.40 -23.64
CA THR A 105 -11.27 21.89 -23.99
C THR A 105 -11.36 22.15 -25.50
N PHE A 106 -12.06 21.31 -26.21
CA PHE A 106 -12.42 21.53 -27.61
C PHE A 106 -13.72 22.33 -27.70
N ASN A 107 -13.66 23.52 -28.29
CA ASN A 107 -14.84 24.33 -28.55
C ASN A 107 -15.49 23.88 -29.85
N LEU A 108 -16.71 23.33 -29.78
CA LEU A 108 -17.50 22.84 -30.94
C LEU A 108 -18.49 23.86 -31.45
N GLY A 109 -18.29 25.15 -31.14
CA GLY A 109 -19.17 26.25 -31.54
C GLY A 109 -20.60 26.09 -31.01
N ALA A 110 -21.57 26.05 -31.87
CA ALA A 110 -22.98 25.91 -31.48
C ALA A 110 -23.32 24.58 -30.79
N TYR A 111 -22.45 23.59 -30.86
CA TYR A 111 -22.65 22.29 -30.23
C TYR A 111 -22.11 22.21 -28.79
N GLY A 112 -21.36 23.23 -28.32
CA GLY A 112 -20.85 23.27 -26.99
C GLY A 112 -19.36 22.91 -26.89
N GLN A 113 -18.98 22.16 -25.85
CA GLN A 113 -17.60 21.82 -25.55
C GLN A 113 -17.45 20.33 -25.31
N LEU A 114 -16.34 19.78 -25.78
CA LEU A 114 -15.88 18.43 -25.47
C LEU A 114 -14.54 18.52 -24.70
N VAL A 115 -14.49 17.89 -23.54
CA VAL A 115 -13.33 17.98 -22.64
C VAL A 115 -12.86 16.58 -22.27
N PRO A 116 -11.94 15.98 -23.05
CA PRO A 116 -11.18 14.81 -22.60
C PRO A 116 -10.21 15.20 -21.48
N SER A 117 -10.06 14.31 -20.52
CA SER A 117 -9.14 14.39 -19.40
C SER A 117 -8.50 13.05 -19.15
N VAL A 118 -7.20 13.04 -18.93
CA VAL A 118 -6.41 11.87 -18.55
C VAL A 118 -5.70 12.19 -17.24
N LYS A 119 -5.85 11.30 -16.26
CA LYS A 119 -5.09 11.33 -15.02
C LYS A 119 -4.18 10.12 -14.97
N VAL A 120 -2.90 10.35 -14.66
CA VAL A 120 -1.90 9.31 -14.43
C VAL A 120 -1.36 9.49 -13.03
N HIS A 121 -1.38 8.44 -12.25
CA HIS A 121 -0.65 8.36 -10.98
C HIS A 121 0.40 7.27 -11.10
N TRP A 122 1.60 7.53 -10.59
CA TRP A 122 2.68 6.58 -10.44
C TRP A 122 3.36 6.79 -9.09
N GLN A 123 3.77 5.69 -8.46
CA GLN A 123 4.64 5.75 -7.29
C GLN A 123 5.70 4.63 -7.33
N SER A 124 6.81 4.87 -6.62
CA SER A 124 7.82 3.86 -6.35
C SER A 124 7.27 2.76 -5.44
N GLU A 125 8.06 1.71 -5.27
CA GLU A 125 7.81 0.70 -4.24
C GLU A 125 7.69 1.33 -2.86
N ASP A 126 6.96 0.68 -1.97
CA ASP A 126 6.78 1.07 -0.57
C ASP A 126 6.38 -0.13 0.30
N TYR A 127 6.38 0.07 1.59
CA TYR A 127 5.95 -0.94 2.55
C TYR A 127 4.51 -0.72 3.01
N LEU A 128 3.77 -1.81 3.17
CA LEU A 128 2.40 -1.79 3.70
C LEU A 128 2.38 -1.94 5.23
N SER A 129 3.52 -2.21 5.84
CA SER A 129 3.67 -2.33 7.29
C SER A 129 5.00 -1.75 7.78
N ILE A 130 5.12 -1.53 9.09
CA ILE A 130 6.35 -1.07 9.75
C ILE A 130 7.47 -2.14 9.75
N TRP A 131 7.13 -3.36 9.41
CA TRP A 131 8.06 -4.49 9.54
C TRP A 131 9.12 -4.49 8.45
N ASN A 132 8.82 -4.00 7.24
CA ASN A 132 9.70 -4.08 6.08
C ASN A 132 10.31 -5.49 5.99
N ALA A 133 9.45 -6.46 5.77
CA ALA A 133 9.74 -7.89 5.98
C ALA A 133 10.97 -8.39 5.24
N ASP A 134 11.21 -7.93 4.03
CA ASP A 134 12.35 -8.29 3.19
C ASP A 134 13.71 -7.87 3.78
N LYS A 135 13.75 -6.76 4.55
CA LYS A 135 14.97 -6.31 5.24
C LYS A 135 15.41 -7.26 6.35
N HIS A 136 14.54 -8.14 6.79
CA HIS A 136 14.80 -9.07 7.90
C HIS A 136 14.95 -10.53 7.46
N VAL A 137 15.01 -10.79 6.16
CA VAL A 137 15.25 -12.12 5.58
C VAL A 137 16.75 -12.42 5.64
N ASN A 138 17.11 -13.56 6.21
CA ASN A 138 18.51 -14.00 6.19
C ASN A 138 18.89 -14.64 4.85
N ASP A 139 20.20 -14.88 4.62
CA ASP A 139 20.73 -15.46 3.38
C ASP A 139 20.17 -16.86 3.05
N ALA A 140 19.50 -17.51 3.99
CA ALA A 140 18.84 -18.81 3.81
C ALA A 140 17.36 -18.69 3.48
N GLY A 141 16.85 -17.45 3.29
CA GLY A 141 15.43 -17.18 3.01
C GLY A 141 14.53 -17.22 4.24
N GLY A 142 15.09 -17.33 5.44
CA GLY A 142 14.34 -17.25 6.69
C GLY A 142 14.34 -15.84 7.26
N TYR A 143 13.31 -15.47 7.97
CA TYR A 143 13.26 -14.20 8.67
C TYR A 143 14.29 -14.19 9.79
N GLY A 144 15.29 -13.36 9.72
CA GLY A 144 16.30 -13.07 10.72
C GLY A 144 16.38 -13.98 11.94
N THR A 145 17.06 -13.58 12.96
CA THR A 145 17.16 -14.34 14.22
C THR A 145 15.82 -14.44 14.97
N GLY A 146 14.78 -13.74 14.53
CA GLY A 146 13.48 -13.72 15.17
C GLY A 146 12.59 -14.91 14.89
N PHE A 147 12.98 -15.78 13.96
CA PHE A 147 12.05 -16.74 13.42
C PHE A 147 12.36 -18.15 13.81
N SER A 148 12.39 -18.84 14.61
CA SER A 148 12.74 -20.22 14.95
C SER A 148 14.14 -20.43 15.51
N GLY A 149 14.93 -19.41 15.67
CA GLY A 149 16.29 -19.54 16.22
C GLY A 149 17.31 -20.26 15.32
N ASN A 150 16.88 -20.85 14.22
CA ASN A 150 17.72 -21.63 13.32
C ASN A 150 17.36 -21.50 11.82
N GLY A 151 16.48 -20.58 11.45
CA GLY A 151 16.12 -20.38 10.05
C GLY A 151 15.19 -21.44 9.45
N ASP A 152 14.65 -22.36 10.25
CA ASP A 152 13.87 -23.51 9.79
C ASP A 152 12.41 -23.21 9.45
N TYR A 153 12.13 -22.05 8.91
CA TYR A 153 10.80 -21.72 8.43
C TYR A 153 10.34 -22.63 7.30
N VAL A 154 11.31 -23.10 6.53
CA VAL A 154 11.12 -23.92 5.34
C VAL A 154 10.60 -25.31 5.65
N ASP A 155 10.77 -25.77 6.88
CA ASP A 155 10.51 -27.17 7.25
C ASP A 155 9.14 -27.44 7.88
N LEU A 156 8.20 -26.49 7.80
CA LEU A 156 6.82 -26.71 8.21
C LEU A 156 6.00 -27.26 7.03
N PRO A 157 5.80 -28.57 6.90
CA PRO A 157 5.02 -29.13 5.82
C PRO A 157 3.60 -28.56 5.80
N GLY A 158 3.23 -27.90 4.71
CA GLY A 158 1.92 -27.29 4.54
C GLY A 158 1.83 -25.82 4.96
N TYR A 159 2.91 -25.24 5.47
CA TYR A 159 3.04 -23.81 5.69
C TYR A 159 4.00 -23.22 4.64
N PHE A 160 3.60 -22.21 4.04
CA PHE A 160 4.21 -21.25 3.11
C PHE A 160 5.62 -21.57 2.57
N ALA A 161 5.68 -21.83 1.28
CA ALA A 161 6.94 -22.12 0.58
C ALA A 161 7.88 -20.90 0.53
N ASP A 162 7.33 -19.68 0.57
CA ASP A 162 8.06 -18.41 0.65
C ASP A 162 7.32 -17.43 1.55
N PRO A 163 7.80 -17.24 2.79
CA PRO A 163 7.18 -16.28 3.69
C PRO A 163 7.23 -14.84 3.16
N VAL A 164 8.26 -14.47 2.41
CA VAL A 164 8.41 -13.12 1.85
C VAL A 164 7.34 -12.86 0.80
N GLU A 165 7.08 -13.79 -0.10
CA GLU A 165 6.02 -13.65 -1.10
C GLU A 165 4.63 -13.63 -0.48
N GLN A 166 4.41 -14.37 0.60
CA GLN A 166 3.09 -14.47 1.23
C GLN A 166 2.81 -13.40 2.26
N PHE A 167 3.82 -13.04 3.04
CA PHE A 167 3.72 -12.02 4.07
C PHE A 167 4.37 -10.72 3.63
N GLY A 168 4.95 -10.71 2.42
CA GLY A 168 5.64 -9.55 1.88
C GLY A 168 4.76 -8.32 2.00
N ASP A 169 5.17 -7.44 2.87
CA ASP A 169 4.58 -6.13 3.05
C ASP A 169 5.23 -5.11 2.10
N ASN A 170 6.20 -5.53 1.30
CA ASN A 170 6.71 -4.74 0.20
C ASN A 170 5.67 -4.73 -0.93
N ARG A 171 5.37 -3.56 -1.44
CA ARG A 171 4.52 -3.33 -2.59
C ARG A 171 5.37 -2.74 -3.70
N ASP A 172 5.45 -3.44 -4.83
CA ASP A 172 6.14 -2.97 -6.03
C ASP A 172 5.63 -1.61 -6.49
N SER A 173 6.46 -0.90 -7.25
CA SER A 173 6.03 0.32 -7.92
C SER A 173 4.83 0.06 -8.82
N TRP A 174 3.89 0.97 -8.83
CA TRP A 174 2.65 0.83 -9.59
C TRP A 174 2.20 2.15 -10.23
N HIS A 175 1.30 2.04 -11.17
CA HIS A 175 0.66 3.20 -11.77
C HIS A 175 -0.83 2.95 -12.00
N MET A 176 -1.58 4.02 -12.18
CA MET A 176 -3.01 3.98 -12.49
C MET A 176 -3.36 5.08 -13.47
N ILE A 177 -4.11 4.73 -14.50
CA ILE A 177 -4.55 5.64 -15.55
C ILE A 177 -6.07 5.71 -15.53
N ASP A 178 -6.59 6.93 -15.43
CA ASP A 178 -8.01 7.23 -15.54
C ASP A 178 -8.28 8.12 -16.77
N PHE A 179 -9.37 7.87 -17.45
CA PHE A 179 -9.83 8.68 -18.57
C PHE A 179 -11.27 9.14 -18.37
N VAL A 180 -11.53 10.43 -18.62
CA VAL A 180 -12.88 11.01 -18.57
C VAL A 180 -13.09 11.88 -19.80
N LEU A 181 -14.23 11.72 -20.45
CA LEU A 181 -14.67 12.56 -21.54
C LEU A 181 -15.94 13.31 -21.12
N THR A 182 -15.86 14.63 -20.99
CA THR A 182 -16.99 15.46 -20.60
C THR A 182 -17.52 16.22 -21.81
N TYR A 183 -18.83 16.17 -22.01
CA TYR A 183 -19.54 17.00 -22.95
C TYR A 183 -20.41 18.04 -22.22
N ARG A 184 -20.27 19.29 -22.59
CA ARG A 184 -21.08 20.43 -22.11
C ARG A 184 -21.77 21.09 -23.31
N PRO A 185 -23.11 21.07 -23.40
CA PRO A 185 -23.83 21.70 -24.49
C PRO A 185 -23.62 23.21 -24.50
N ALA A 186 -23.79 23.83 -25.67
CA ALA A 186 -23.72 25.27 -25.79
C ALA A 186 -24.96 25.97 -25.19
N GLY A 187 -24.86 27.27 -24.97
CA GLY A 187 -25.93 28.11 -24.46
C GLY A 187 -26.19 27.97 -22.98
N ASN A 188 -27.43 28.14 -22.56
CA ASN A 188 -27.83 28.04 -21.15
C ASN A 188 -28.25 26.62 -20.74
N ALA A 189 -27.65 25.62 -21.34
CA ALA A 189 -27.95 24.24 -20.97
C ALA A 189 -27.49 23.97 -19.55
N SER A 190 -28.42 23.48 -18.72
CA SER A 190 -28.17 23.16 -17.31
C SER A 190 -27.74 21.71 -17.09
N TRP A 191 -27.15 21.07 -18.10
CA TRP A 191 -26.73 19.67 -17.99
C TRP A 191 -25.37 19.42 -18.63
N TYR A 192 -24.74 18.31 -18.24
CA TYR A 192 -23.54 17.76 -18.86
C TYR A 192 -23.64 16.24 -18.93
N ALA A 193 -22.85 15.65 -19.82
CA ALA A 193 -22.67 14.20 -19.88
C ALA A 193 -21.19 13.87 -19.78
N GLN A 194 -20.87 12.77 -19.11
CA GLN A 194 -19.52 12.23 -19.00
C GLN A 194 -19.50 10.75 -19.33
N ALA A 195 -18.54 10.33 -20.14
CA ALA A 195 -18.12 8.94 -20.23
C ALA A 195 -16.80 8.81 -19.48
N PHE A 196 -16.60 7.71 -18.75
CA PHE A 196 -15.39 7.51 -17.98
C PHE A 196 -14.91 6.07 -18.05
N VAL A 197 -13.59 5.91 -17.92
CA VAL A 197 -12.90 4.65 -17.65
C VAL A 197 -11.90 4.93 -16.54
N TYR A 198 -12.08 4.32 -15.39
CA TYR A 198 -11.13 4.33 -14.28
C TYR A 198 -10.34 3.04 -14.29
N ASN A 199 -9.06 3.12 -13.89
CA ASN A 199 -8.13 2.00 -13.95
C ASN A 199 -8.11 1.36 -15.34
N VAL A 200 -7.67 2.13 -16.35
CA VAL A 200 -7.73 1.74 -17.78
C VAL A 200 -7.02 0.42 -18.05
N GLU A 201 -5.93 0.14 -17.35
CA GLU A 201 -5.08 -1.04 -17.56
C GLU A 201 -5.51 -2.24 -16.72
N ASP A 202 -6.50 -2.05 -15.83
CA ASP A 202 -7.01 -3.07 -14.91
C ASP A 202 -5.94 -3.55 -13.91
N GLU A 203 -5.12 -2.60 -13.43
CA GLU A 203 -4.07 -2.86 -12.46
C GLU A 203 -4.65 -3.34 -11.12
N GLU A 204 -4.07 -4.40 -10.60
CA GLU A 204 -4.40 -4.93 -9.28
C GLU A 204 -3.36 -4.49 -8.25
N ILE A 205 -3.69 -3.48 -7.45
CA ILE A 205 -2.80 -2.87 -6.49
C ILE A 205 -3.22 -3.28 -5.08
N ALA A 206 -2.31 -3.83 -4.32
CA ALA A 206 -2.57 -4.14 -2.92
C ALA A 206 -2.61 -2.85 -2.08
N TRP A 207 -3.77 -2.56 -1.48
CA TRP A 207 -3.93 -1.46 -0.52
C TRP A 207 -3.57 -1.86 0.90
N PHE A 208 -3.71 -3.11 1.21
CA PHE A 208 -3.45 -3.64 2.53
C PHE A 208 -3.09 -5.11 2.41
N ARG A 209 -2.09 -5.53 3.16
CA ARG A 209 -1.76 -6.94 3.39
C ARG A 209 -1.51 -7.13 4.88
N ALA A 210 -2.02 -8.21 5.43
CA ALA A 210 -1.74 -8.66 6.79
C ALA A 210 -1.90 -10.17 6.89
N VAL A 211 -1.33 -10.73 7.93
CA VAL A 211 -1.60 -12.11 8.32
C VAL A 211 -2.36 -12.09 9.63
N GLU A 212 -3.48 -12.73 9.67
CA GLU A 212 -4.29 -12.83 10.87
C GLU A 212 -4.62 -14.31 11.13
N ALA A 213 -4.21 -14.79 12.30
CA ALA A 213 -4.35 -16.19 12.68
C ALA A 213 -3.82 -17.19 11.63
N GLY A 214 -2.65 -16.91 11.06
CA GLY A 214 -2.02 -17.75 10.02
C GLY A 214 -2.68 -17.68 8.64
N GLN A 215 -3.63 -16.76 8.44
CA GLN A 215 -4.30 -16.56 7.16
C GLN A 215 -3.88 -15.25 6.52
N PRO A 216 -3.33 -15.26 5.30
CA PRO A 216 -3.05 -14.04 4.57
C PRO A 216 -4.36 -13.33 4.22
N ARG A 217 -4.41 -12.04 4.46
CA ARG A 217 -5.54 -11.15 4.11
C ARG A 217 -5.01 -9.96 3.34
N GLY A 218 -5.79 -9.50 2.38
CA GLY A 218 -5.47 -8.30 1.62
C GLY A 218 -6.72 -7.61 1.12
N SER A 219 -6.57 -6.33 0.84
CA SER A 219 -7.52 -5.57 0.04
C SER A 219 -6.80 -4.99 -1.16
N TYR A 220 -7.50 -4.92 -2.26
CA TYR A 220 -6.93 -4.50 -3.54
C TYR A 220 -7.69 -3.32 -4.12
N SER A 221 -7.08 -2.67 -5.10
CA SER A 221 -7.72 -1.61 -5.89
C SER A 221 -9.02 -2.09 -6.51
N ALA A 222 -9.92 -1.14 -6.80
CA ALA A 222 -11.07 -1.45 -7.62
C ALA A 222 -10.62 -1.86 -9.04
N PRO A 223 -11.21 -2.90 -9.64
CA PRO A 223 -10.91 -3.26 -11.00
C PRO A 223 -11.33 -2.14 -11.96
N ARG A 224 -10.98 -2.25 -13.23
CA ARG A 224 -11.38 -1.30 -14.25
C ARG A 224 -12.88 -1.07 -14.24
N GLN A 225 -13.25 0.20 -14.15
CA GLN A 225 -14.66 0.65 -14.14
C GLN A 225 -14.90 1.58 -15.31
N TYR A 226 -16.02 1.43 -15.97
CA TYR A 226 -16.44 2.35 -17.01
C TYR A 226 -17.94 2.64 -16.93
N GLY A 227 -18.32 3.80 -17.40
CA GLY A 227 -19.71 4.20 -17.33
C GLY A 227 -20.01 5.54 -17.97
N ILE A 228 -21.27 5.92 -17.87
CA ILE A 228 -21.79 7.21 -18.30
C ILE A 228 -22.45 7.86 -17.09
N ARG A 229 -22.22 9.16 -16.94
CA ARG A 229 -22.84 10.01 -15.93
C ARG A 229 -23.51 11.20 -16.63
N VAL A 230 -24.70 11.56 -16.21
CA VAL A 230 -25.36 12.79 -16.62
C VAL A 230 -25.64 13.62 -15.37
N GLY A 231 -25.25 14.88 -15.40
CA GLY A 231 -25.49 15.83 -14.33
C GLY A 231 -26.37 16.97 -14.80
N TYR A 232 -27.16 17.52 -13.89
CA TYR A 232 -28.06 18.66 -14.14
C TYR A 232 -27.84 19.71 -13.04
N TYR A 233 -27.75 20.99 -13.46
CA TYR A 233 -27.67 22.15 -12.56
C TYR A 233 -29.02 22.83 -12.54
N TRP A 234 -29.62 23.09 -11.39
CA TRP A 234 -30.85 23.86 -11.19
C TRP A 234 -30.57 25.20 -10.51
#